data_481e553a2af0bb5f22b6d6a645333af6
#
_entry.id   481e553a2af0bb5f22b6d6a645333af6
#
_cell.length_a   1.000
_cell.length_b   1.000
_cell.length_c   1.000
_cell.angle_alpha   90.00
_cell.angle_beta   90.00
_cell.angle_gamma   90.00
#
_symmetry.space_group_name_H-M   'P 1'
#
loop_
_entity.id
_entity.type
_entity.pdbx_description
1 polymer ?
#
loop_
_entity_poly.entity_id
_entity_poly.type
_entity_poly.pdbx_seq_one_letter_code
_entity_poly.pdbx_strand_id
1 'polypeptide(L)'
;MRISDHQHPIDTGVSSKPEATEVVSGLDLSGKTALVTGGYSGIGIETVKALTSVGAHVVVPSRDIDRAVQALDGVIPADQIGAMDLSDLPSVTAFGETFARAYRVLDIAIFNAGVMACPLDRTQQGLEWQLGVNHVGHFALLRTLLP
;
A
#
# COMPACT_ATOMS: atom_id res chain seq x y z
N MET A 1 30.20 -9.28 -25.24
CA MET A 1 30.11 -8.56 -23.96
C MET A 1 28.84 -9.01 -23.29
N ARG A 2 28.90 -9.70 -22.16
CA ARG A 2 27.71 -10.18 -21.45
C ARG A 2 27.18 -9.05 -20.57
N ILE A 3 25.84 -8.87 -20.51
CA ILE A 3 25.21 -7.85 -19.66
C ILE A 3 25.62 -8.03 -18.19
N SER A 4 25.85 -9.29 -17.76
CA SER A 4 26.35 -9.64 -16.43
C SER A 4 27.68 -9.01 -16.05
N ASP A 5 28.52 -8.65 -17.02
CA ASP A 5 29.88 -8.13 -16.76
C ASP A 5 29.84 -6.69 -16.21
N HIS A 6 28.67 -6.03 -16.27
CA HIS A 6 28.43 -4.67 -15.79
C HIS A 6 27.49 -4.61 -14.60
N GLN A 7 27.01 -5.78 -14.11
CA GLN A 7 26.13 -5.84 -12.94
C GLN A 7 26.97 -6.05 -11.67
N HIS A 8 27.02 -5.04 -10.83
CA HIS A 8 27.67 -5.10 -9.53
C HIS A 8 26.63 -4.92 -8.43
N PRO A 9 26.76 -5.58 -7.27
CA PRO A 9 25.96 -5.26 -6.10
C PRO A 9 26.09 -3.79 -5.77
N ILE A 10 24.96 -3.15 -5.47
CA ILE A 10 24.91 -1.78 -4.96
C ILE A 10 25.05 -1.87 -3.45
N ASP A 11 26.07 -1.22 -2.89
CA ASP A 11 26.16 -1.06 -1.45
C ASP A 11 25.11 -0.02 -1.01
N THR A 12 24.11 -0.49 -0.28
CA THR A 12 23.03 0.35 0.25
C THR A 12 23.34 0.91 1.64
N GLY A 13 24.47 0.51 2.25
CA GLY A 13 24.83 0.88 3.61
C GLY A 13 23.99 0.24 4.71
N VAL A 14 23.05 -0.67 4.35
CA VAL A 14 22.22 -1.41 5.32
C VAL A 14 22.66 -2.86 5.43
N SER A 15 22.28 -3.54 6.50
CA SER A 15 22.60 -4.95 6.74
C SER A 15 22.06 -5.87 5.64
N SER A 16 22.54 -7.12 5.59
CA SER A 16 22.06 -8.10 4.60
C SER A 16 20.60 -8.58 4.85
N LYS A 17 20.06 -8.30 6.02
CA LYS A 17 18.67 -8.59 6.43
C LYS A 17 18.15 -7.45 7.31
N PRO A 18 17.94 -6.25 6.73
CA PRO A 18 17.53 -5.11 7.52
C PRO A 18 16.08 -5.22 7.96
N GLU A 19 15.78 -4.69 9.14
CA GLU A 19 14.42 -4.35 9.52
C GLU A 19 13.91 -3.18 8.68
N ALA A 20 12.60 -3.10 8.41
CA ALA A 20 12.05 -2.03 7.57
C ALA A 20 12.33 -0.63 8.13
N THR A 21 12.35 -0.49 9.45
CA THR A 21 12.70 0.76 10.15
C THR A 21 14.17 1.14 10.02
N GLU A 22 15.07 0.16 9.92
CA GLU A 22 16.50 0.42 9.65
C GLU A 22 16.70 1.02 8.26
N VAL A 23 15.97 0.48 7.24
CA VAL A 23 16.07 0.98 5.85
C VAL A 23 15.67 2.44 5.73
N VAL A 24 14.68 2.90 6.48
CA VAL A 24 14.20 4.29 6.44
C VAL A 24 14.89 5.20 7.46
N SER A 25 15.81 4.66 8.25
CA SER A 25 16.54 5.40 9.29
C SER A 25 17.23 6.62 8.69
N GLY A 26 17.03 7.78 9.34
CA GLY A 26 17.59 9.06 8.89
C GLY A 26 16.76 9.80 7.83
N LEU A 27 15.66 9.24 7.36
CA LEU A 27 14.68 9.99 6.56
C LEU A 27 13.78 10.83 7.46
N ASP A 28 13.30 11.93 6.91
CA ASP A 28 12.20 12.73 7.48
C ASP A 28 11.07 12.83 6.45
N LEU A 29 9.95 12.19 6.75
CA LEU A 29 8.73 12.23 5.97
C LEU A 29 7.63 13.05 6.65
N SER A 30 7.98 13.93 7.59
CA SER A 30 7.02 14.82 8.23
C SER A 30 6.27 15.67 7.19
N GLY A 31 4.95 15.69 7.30
CA GLY A 31 4.09 16.38 6.34
C GLY A 31 3.87 15.65 5.01
N LYS A 32 4.43 14.45 4.83
CA LYS A 32 4.18 13.60 3.67
C LYS A 32 2.99 12.69 3.89
N THR A 33 2.14 12.54 2.87
CA THR A 33 1.00 11.62 2.88
C THR A 33 1.34 10.38 2.06
N ALA A 34 1.20 9.22 2.69
CA ALA A 34 1.40 7.91 2.08
C ALA A 34 0.10 7.11 2.08
N LEU A 35 -0.13 6.35 1.01
CA LEU A 35 -1.23 5.38 0.90
C LEU A 35 -0.63 3.99 0.71
N VAL A 36 -1.04 3.02 1.54
CA VAL A 36 -0.52 1.65 1.50
C VAL A 36 -1.67 0.65 1.43
N THR A 37 -1.89 0.04 0.26
CA THR A 37 -2.89 -1.04 0.15
C THR A 37 -2.37 -2.31 0.82
N GLY A 38 -3.26 -3.03 1.54
CA GLY A 38 -2.85 -4.22 2.30
C GLY A 38 -1.93 -3.92 3.48
N GLY A 39 -1.90 -2.67 3.95
CA GLY A 39 -1.05 -2.21 5.04
C GLY A 39 -1.34 -2.81 6.42
N TYR A 40 -2.39 -3.62 6.53
CA TYR A 40 -2.81 -4.23 7.79
C TYR A 40 -2.46 -5.73 7.91
N SER A 41 -1.64 -6.26 7.00
CA SER A 41 -1.21 -7.66 7.05
C SER A 41 0.16 -7.89 6.42
N GLY A 42 0.88 -8.91 6.90
CA GLY A 42 2.15 -9.35 6.33
C GLY A 42 3.17 -8.20 6.16
N ILE A 43 3.79 -8.12 4.99
CA ILE A 43 4.80 -7.10 4.66
C ILE A 43 4.22 -5.67 4.77
N GLY A 44 2.92 -5.50 4.48
CA GLY A 44 2.27 -4.20 4.55
C GLY A 44 2.31 -3.56 5.93
N ILE A 45 2.17 -4.33 7.01
CA ILE A 45 2.27 -3.80 8.38
C ILE A 45 3.66 -3.19 8.62
N GLU A 46 4.71 -3.89 8.24
CA GLU A 46 6.08 -3.41 8.43
C GLU A 46 6.36 -2.17 7.57
N THR A 47 5.77 -2.10 6.38
CA THR A 47 5.81 -0.90 5.53
C THR A 47 5.14 0.30 6.21
N VAL A 48 3.94 0.10 6.79
CA VAL A 48 3.22 1.16 7.53
C VAL A 48 4.03 1.61 8.73
N LYS A 49 4.55 0.68 9.55
CA LYS A 49 5.40 1.00 10.71
C LYS A 49 6.62 1.81 10.31
N ALA A 50 7.31 1.40 9.24
CA ALA A 50 8.50 2.09 8.75
C ALA A 50 8.18 3.52 8.33
N LEU A 51 7.16 3.74 7.51
CA LEU A 51 6.77 5.08 7.06
C LEU A 51 6.32 5.98 8.23
N THR A 52 5.53 5.42 9.15
CA THR A 52 5.05 6.14 10.33
C THR A 52 6.20 6.51 11.27
N SER A 53 7.20 5.63 11.44
CA SER A 53 8.35 5.88 12.32
C SER A 53 9.21 7.07 11.89
N VAL A 54 9.12 7.47 10.63
CA VAL A 54 9.85 8.63 10.06
C VAL A 54 8.91 9.81 9.74
N GLY A 55 7.72 9.83 10.35
CA GLY A 55 6.82 10.98 10.36
C GLY A 55 5.81 11.07 9.22
N ALA A 56 5.67 10.06 8.35
CA ALA A 56 4.65 10.07 7.32
C ALA A 56 3.24 9.92 7.90
N HIS A 57 2.27 10.64 7.32
CA HIS A 57 0.85 10.40 7.53
C HIS A 57 0.42 9.25 6.61
N VAL A 58 0.12 8.08 7.19
CA VAL A 58 -0.13 6.85 6.40
C VAL A 58 -1.62 6.51 6.40
N VAL A 59 -2.21 6.40 5.21
CA VAL A 59 -3.60 5.97 5.01
C VAL A 59 -3.62 4.54 4.51
N VAL A 60 -4.43 3.69 5.16
CA VAL A 60 -4.54 2.26 4.83
C VAL A 60 -5.97 1.92 4.42
N PRO A 61 -6.24 1.67 3.13
CA PRO A 61 -7.53 1.13 2.72
C PRO A 61 -7.66 -0.36 3.07
N SER A 62 -8.84 -0.75 3.54
CA SER A 62 -9.16 -2.12 3.93
C SER A 62 -10.60 -2.49 3.58
N ARG A 63 -10.81 -3.74 3.16
CA ARG A 63 -12.16 -4.31 3.03
C ARG A 63 -12.76 -4.75 4.37
N ASP A 64 -11.92 -4.94 5.38
CA ASP A 64 -12.27 -5.35 6.74
C ASP A 64 -11.67 -4.32 7.71
N ILE A 65 -12.46 -3.30 8.04
CA ILE A 65 -12.04 -2.17 8.87
C ILE A 65 -11.68 -2.63 10.28
N ASP A 66 -12.50 -3.48 10.88
CA ASP A 66 -12.27 -3.92 12.27
C ASP A 66 -10.94 -4.66 12.40
N ARG A 67 -10.67 -5.55 11.45
CA ARG A 67 -9.39 -6.26 11.38
C ARG A 67 -8.21 -5.31 11.17
N ALA A 68 -8.37 -4.31 10.31
CA ALA A 68 -7.30 -3.33 10.05
C ALA A 68 -7.05 -2.46 11.29
N VAL A 69 -8.09 -1.99 11.95
CA VAL A 69 -7.97 -1.22 13.21
C VAL A 69 -7.26 -2.03 14.28
N GLN A 70 -7.65 -3.30 14.45
CA GLN A 70 -6.98 -4.17 15.42
C GLN A 70 -5.51 -4.42 15.09
N ALA A 71 -5.19 -4.65 13.79
CA ALA A 71 -3.83 -4.97 13.36
C ALA A 71 -2.88 -3.76 13.41
N LEU A 72 -3.41 -2.56 13.32
CA LEU A 72 -2.66 -1.29 13.30
C LEU A 72 -2.82 -0.48 14.58
N ASP A 73 -3.40 -1.08 15.62
CA ASP A 73 -3.52 -0.43 16.93
C ASP A 73 -2.15 0.00 17.46
N GLY A 74 -2.07 1.24 17.91
CA GLY A 74 -0.79 1.86 18.35
C GLY A 74 0.20 2.20 17.22
N VAL A 75 -0.13 1.92 15.94
CA VAL A 75 0.71 2.27 14.77
C VAL A 75 0.17 3.50 14.07
N ILE A 76 -1.11 3.49 13.69
CA ILE A 76 -1.81 4.64 13.10
C ILE A 76 -3.18 4.82 13.75
N PRO A 77 -3.74 6.04 13.79
CA PRO A 77 -5.09 6.30 14.23
C PRO A 77 -6.15 5.59 13.35
N ALA A 78 -7.29 5.22 13.93
CA ALA A 78 -8.35 4.52 13.21
C ALA A 78 -8.98 5.35 12.07
N ASP A 79 -8.95 6.67 12.14
CA ASP A 79 -9.43 7.58 11.10
C ASP A 79 -8.54 7.61 9.85
N GLN A 80 -7.34 7.02 9.91
CA GLN A 80 -6.47 6.80 8.76
C GLN A 80 -6.77 5.47 8.03
N ILE A 81 -7.77 4.72 8.48
CA ILE A 81 -8.19 3.47 7.86
C ILE A 81 -9.50 3.69 7.12
N GLY A 82 -9.51 3.47 5.80
CA GLY A 82 -10.68 3.69 4.95
C GLY A 82 -11.23 2.41 4.34
N ALA A 83 -12.55 2.36 4.09
CA ALA A 83 -13.18 1.20 3.46
C ALA A 83 -12.86 1.14 1.96
N MET A 84 -12.29 0.02 1.50
CA MET A 84 -12.04 -0.24 0.08
C MET A 84 -11.87 -1.74 -0.18
N ASP A 85 -12.55 -2.26 -1.19
CA ASP A 85 -12.34 -3.60 -1.74
C ASP A 85 -11.78 -3.51 -3.16
N LEU A 86 -10.56 -4.01 -3.37
CA LEU A 86 -9.91 -4.03 -4.69
C LEU A 86 -10.61 -4.97 -5.69
N SER A 87 -11.45 -5.88 -5.24
CA SER A 87 -12.26 -6.74 -6.11
C SER A 87 -13.56 -6.08 -6.60
N ASP A 88 -13.86 -4.87 -6.10
CA ASP A 88 -15.05 -4.09 -6.43
C ASP A 88 -14.68 -2.68 -6.90
N LEU A 89 -14.70 -2.46 -8.22
CA LEU A 89 -14.28 -1.18 -8.81
C LEU A 89 -15.10 0.04 -8.33
N PRO A 90 -16.42 -0.03 -8.13
CA PRO A 90 -17.18 1.00 -7.43
C PRO A 90 -16.62 1.36 -6.04
N SER A 91 -16.28 0.36 -5.22
CA SER A 91 -15.65 0.57 -3.91
C SER A 91 -14.31 1.30 -4.01
N VAL A 92 -13.48 0.90 -4.98
CA VAL A 92 -12.20 1.55 -5.26
C VAL A 92 -12.39 3.02 -5.65
N THR A 93 -13.34 3.30 -6.54
CA THR A 93 -13.64 4.67 -6.97
C THR A 93 -14.14 5.54 -5.82
N ALA A 94 -15.08 5.03 -5.01
CA ALA A 94 -15.63 5.75 -3.86
C ALA A 94 -14.54 6.08 -2.81
N PHE A 95 -13.64 5.14 -2.55
CA PHE A 95 -12.49 5.39 -1.68
C PHE A 95 -11.56 6.47 -2.25
N GLY A 96 -11.18 6.35 -3.53
CA GLY A 96 -10.28 7.32 -4.18
C GLY A 96 -10.83 8.73 -4.19
N GLU A 97 -12.14 8.91 -4.47
CA GLU A 97 -12.81 10.20 -4.39
C GLU A 97 -12.84 10.76 -2.96
N THR A 98 -13.05 9.90 -1.97
CA THR A 98 -13.04 10.31 -0.55
C THR A 98 -11.65 10.74 -0.14
N PHE A 99 -10.63 9.97 -0.53
CA PHE A 99 -9.23 10.31 -0.30
C PHE A 99 -8.86 11.65 -0.94
N ALA A 100 -9.21 11.88 -2.22
CA ALA A 100 -8.90 13.11 -2.92
C ALA A 100 -9.58 14.36 -2.31
N ARG A 101 -10.74 14.19 -1.66
CA ARG A 101 -11.40 15.28 -0.89
C ARG A 101 -10.70 15.57 0.44
N ALA A 102 -10.16 14.54 1.09
CA ALA A 102 -9.52 14.66 2.40
C ALA A 102 -8.06 15.14 2.30
N TYR A 103 -7.34 14.74 1.26
CA TYR A 103 -5.91 14.97 1.12
C TYR A 103 -5.60 15.70 -0.18
N ARG A 104 -4.93 16.86 -0.08
CA ARG A 104 -4.56 17.68 -1.26
C ARG A 104 -3.40 17.09 -2.06
N VAL A 105 -2.56 16.32 -1.42
CA VAL A 105 -1.34 15.73 -2.02
C VAL A 105 -1.22 14.29 -1.54
N LEU A 106 -0.89 13.41 -2.45
CA LEU A 106 -0.41 12.06 -2.20
C LEU A 106 1.06 12.01 -2.61
N ASP A 107 1.98 11.93 -1.64
CA ASP A 107 3.43 11.89 -1.91
C ASP A 107 3.92 10.48 -2.23
N ILE A 108 3.35 9.45 -1.58
CA ILE A 108 3.79 8.07 -1.69
C ILE A 108 2.56 7.16 -1.87
N ALA A 109 2.53 6.37 -2.95
CA ALA A 109 1.53 5.32 -3.16
C ALA A 109 2.20 3.95 -3.23
N ILE A 110 1.83 3.04 -2.31
CA ILE A 110 2.37 1.68 -2.25
C ILE A 110 1.22 0.69 -2.48
N PHE A 111 1.18 0.12 -3.68
CA PHE A 111 0.22 -0.88 -4.09
C PHE A 111 0.71 -2.28 -3.71
N ASN A 112 0.65 -2.57 -2.40
CA ASN A 112 1.20 -3.78 -1.78
C ASN A 112 0.17 -4.92 -1.69
N ALA A 113 -1.13 -4.61 -1.63
CA ALA A 113 -2.15 -5.65 -1.53
C ALA A 113 -2.08 -6.62 -2.70
N GLY A 114 -2.31 -7.89 -2.42
CA GLY A 114 -2.38 -8.91 -3.46
C GLY A 114 -2.89 -10.25 -2.94
N VAL A 115 -3.41 -11.04 -3.86
CA VAL A 115 -3.81 -12.42 -3.65
C VAL A 115 -3.05 -13.32 -4.62
N MET A 116 -2.69 -14.53 -4.19
CA MET A 116 -1.93 -15.47 -5.00
C MET A 116 -2.37 -16.90 -4.70
N ALA A 117 -2.32 -17.75 -5.75
CA ALA A 117 -2.61 -19.17 -5.63
C ALA A 117 -4.00 -19.47 -5.03
N CYS A 118 -4.96 -18.57 -5.22
CA CYS A 118 -6.35 -18.76 -4.82
C CYS A 118 -7.11 -19.63 -5.85
N PRO A 119 -8.22 -20.28 -5.46
CA PRO A 119 -9.11 -20.95 -6.41
C PRO A 119 -9.55 -20.00 -7.53
N LEU A 120 -9.88 -20.58 -8.70
CA LEU A 120 -10.42 -19.80 -9.81
C LEU A 120 -11.74 -19.15 -9.39
N ASP A 121 -11.76 -17.84 -9.37
CA ASP A 121 -12.91 -17.02 -9.03
C ASP A 121 -12.92 -15.74 -9.87
N ARG A 122 -13.99 -14.97 -9.79
CA ARG A 122 -14.16 -13.72 -10.53
C ARG A 122 -14.60 -12.61 -9.62
N THR A 123 -14.14 -11.40 -9.93
CA THR A 123 -14.62 -10.17 -9.32
C THR A 123 -16.08 -9.89 -9.71
N GLN A 124 -16.72 -8.94 -9.06
CA GLN A 124 -18.08 -8.50 -9.41
C GLN A 124 -18.18 -8.04 -10.86
N GLN A 125 -17.11 -7.54 -11.46
CA GLN A 125 -17.03 -7.12 -12.87
C GLN A 125 -16.64 -8.26 -13.83
N GLY A 126 -16.57 -9.50 -13.34
CA GLY A 126 -16.28 -10.70 -14.13
C GLY A 126 -14.82 -10.92 -14.50
N LEU A 127 -13.90 -10.11 -13.95
CA LEU A 127 -12.45 -10.29 -14.13
C LEU A 127 -11.96 -11.51 -13.36
N GLU A 128 -10.92 -12.19 -13.86
CA GLU A 128 -10.24 -13.21 -13.08
C GLU A 128 -9.74 -12.60 -11.76
N TRP A 129 -9.88 -13.36 -10.67
CA TRP A 129 -9.74 -12.82 -9.31
C TRP A 129 -8.38 -12.17 -9.03
N GLN A 130 -7.26 -12.84 -9.40
CA GLN A 130 -5.92 -12.31 -9.17
C GLN A 130 -5.66 -11.09 -10.07
N LEU A 131 -6.03 -11.15 -11.34
CA LEU A 131 -5.92 -10.02 -12.26
C LEU A 131 -6.76 -8.82 -11.75
N GLY A 132 -7.99 -9.08 -11.33
CA GLY A 132 -8.91 -8.07 -10.83
C GLY A 132 -8.37 -7.35 -9.60
N VAL A 133 -7.97 -8.10 -8.58
CA VAL A 133 -7.47 -7.55 -7.31
C VAL A 133 -6.08 -6.94 -7.45
N ASN A 134 -5.12 -7.71 -8.01
CA ASN A 134 -3.72 -7.30 -7.96
C ASN A 134 -3.38 -6.20 -8.97
N HIS A 135 -4.09 -6.16 -10.10
CA HIS A 135 -3.77 -5.23 -11.19
C HIS A 135 -4.88 -4.22 -11.46
N VAL A 136 -6.08 -4.67 -11.84
CA VAL A 136 -7.13 -3.76 -12.32
C VAL A 136 -7.65 -2.87 -11.19
N GLY A 137 -7.82 -3.41 -9.97
CA GLY A 137 -8.22 -2.65 -8.79
C GLY A 137 -7.22 -1.54 -8.45
N HIS A 138 -5.92 -1.85 -8.46
CA HIS A 138 -4.87 -0.86 -8.24
C HIS A 138 -4.79 0.18 -9.36
N PHE A 139 -4.96 -0.25 -10.62
CA PHE A 139 -5.00 0.67 -11.75
C PHE A 139 -6.19 1.64 -11.65
N ALA A 140 -7.37 1.14 -11.27
CA ALA A 140 -8.55 1.98 -11.04
C ALA A 140 -8.32 2.97 -9.90
N LEU A 141 -7.71 2.52 -8.79
CA LEU A 141 -7.34 3.40 -7.68
C LEU A 141 -6.38 4.50 -8.15
N LEU A 142 -5.30 4.13 -8.82
CA LEU A 142 -4.32 5.10 -9.35
C LEU A 142 -5.01 6.13 -10.25
N ARG A 143 -5.86 5.68 -11.17
CA ARG A 143 -6.60 6.57 -12.09
C ARG A 143 -7.52 7.55 -11.36
N THR A 144 -8.10 7.15 -10.21
CA THR A 144 -8.97 8.03 -9.41
C THR A 144 -8.16 9.05 -8.60
N LEU A 145 -6.90 8.71 -8.25
CA LEU A 145 -6.02 9.56 -7.45
C LEU A 145 -5.20 10.55 -8.29
N LEU A 146 -5.04 10.29 -9.59
CA LEU A 146 -4.37 11.21 -10.51
C LEU A 146 -5.31 12.35 -10.89
N PRO A 147 -4.77 13.59 -11.05
CA PRO A 147 -5.53 14.76 -11.49
C PRO A 147 -6.02 14.65 -12.94
#